data_879186929e6f2d2e2e95c4f6bd5f8982
#
_entry.id   879186929e6f2d2e2e95c4f6bd5f8982
#
_cell.length_a   1.000
_cell.length_b   1.000
_cell.length_c   1.000
_cell.angle_alpha   90.00
_cell.angle_beta   90.00
_cell.angle_gamma   90.00
#
_symmetry.space_group_name_H-M   'P 1'
#
loop_
_entity.id
_entity.type
_entity.pdbx_description
1 polymer ?
#
loop_
_entity_poly.entity_id
_entity_poly.type
_entity_poly.pdbx_seq_one_letter_code
_entity_poly.pdbx_strand_id
1 'polypeptide(L)'
;MKKKNNWIAMLLAMSFLVFSCTKENSEISDLQKVRNNNNEKSYPVTKMDSAQAISFITKQKIQELFDLSTLYTSGNRDTEIDSVIYAQMKSYFAETDSSKLKPILNQLDSFKVKTAKVGNISVIKEIKGQDTLDFAKFEVEYFDNKERSIGKFEKNAQYILKLSPIKFKKEFKFYFVDFDLKPQKDSVSIGVTK
;
A
#
# COMPACT_ATOMS: atom_id res chain seq x y z
N MET A 1 6.06 -36.14 80.57
CA MET A 1 5.21 -35.24 79.76
C MET A 1 5.99 -34.48 78.68
N LYS A 2 6.84 -35.20 77.87
CA LYS A 2 7.63 -34.51 76.79
C LYS A 2 7.29 -34.99 75.36
N LYS A 3 6.44 -36.00 75.20
CA LYS A 3 6.12 -36.56 73.88
C LYS A 3 5.01 -35.83 73.09
N LYS A 4 4.18 -35.03 73.79
CA LYS A 4 3.01 -34.39 73.21
C LYS A 4 3.37 -33.11 72.38
N ASN A 5 4.50 -32.47 72.74
CA ASN A 5 4.90 -31.22 72.05
C ASN A 5 5.55 -31.45 70.71
N ASN A 6 6.21 -32.61 70.51
CA ASN A 6 6.86 -32.92 69.24
C ASN A 6 5.87 -33.23 68.11
N TRP A 7 4.68 -33.71 68.43
CA TRP A 7 3.66 -33.99 67.45
C TRP A 7 3.01 -32.70 66.90
N ILE A 8 2.82 -31.73 67.81
CA ILE A 8 2.31 -30.40 67.40
C ILE A 8 3.33 -29.67 66.52
N ALA A 9 4.62 -29.78 66.86
CA ALA A 9 5.69 -29.21 66.03
C ALA A 9 5.78 -29.87 64.64
N MET A 10 5.55 -31.19 64.56
CA MET A 10 5.52 -31.94 63.30
C MET A 10 4.30 -31.61 62.44
N LEU A 11 3.11 -31.38 63.04
CA LEU A 11 1.92 -30.91 62.36
C LEU A 11 2.06 -29.48 61.84
N LEU A 12 2.74 -28.62 62.59
CA LEU A 12 3.00 -27.24 62.18
C LEU A 12 4.02 -27.16 61.04
N ALA A 13 5.06 -28.04 61.05
CA ALA A 13 6.02 -28.13 59.94
C ALA A 13 5.36 -28.69 58.67
N MET A 14 4.41 -29.61 58.78
CA MET A 14 3.70 -30.16 57.62
C MET A 14 2.71 -29.17 56.98
N SER A 15 2.17 -28.22 57.76
CA SER A 15 1.27 -27.18 57.29
C SER A 15 2.03 -26.11 56.45
N PHE A 16 3.31 -25.91 56.68
CA PHE A 16 4.14 -24.98 55.89
C PHE A 16 4.51 -25.52 54.49
N LEU A 17 4.46 -26.84 54.28
CA LEU A 17 4.79 -27.44 52.99
C LEU A 17 3.66 -27.32 51.94
N VAL A 18 2.41 -27.08 52.37
CA VAL A 18 1.27 -26.93 51.42
C VAL A 18 1.06 -25.51 50.90
N PHE A 19 1.78 -24.50 51.44
CA PHE A 19 1.67 -23.14 50.97
C PHE A 19 2.74 -22.74 49.93
N SER A 20 3.59 -23.63 49.48
CA SER A 20 4.61 -23.38 48.50
C SER A 20 4.14 -23.69 47.06
N CYS A 21 2.85 -23.49 46.75
CA CYS A 21 2.44 -23.31 45.39
C CYS A 21 2.37 -21.79 45.11
N THR A 22 3.53 -21.19 44.97
CA THR A 22 3.61 -19.95 44.22
C THR A 22 3.23 -20.31 42.77
N LYS A 23 2.06 -19.84 42.34
CA LYS A 23 1.79 -19.66 40.91
C LYS A 23 2.97 -18.84 40.37
N GLU A 24 3.92 -19.50 39.75
CA GLU A 24 4.74 -18.80 38.76
C GLU A 24 3.74 -18.20 37.79
N ASN A 25 3.58 -16.90 37.88
CA ASN A 25 3.12 -16.13 36.72
C ASN A 25 4.18 -16.38 35.65
N SER A 26 3.99 -17.43 34.88
CA SER A 26 4.70 -17.62 33.64
C SER A 26 4.36 -16.37 32.86
N GLU A 27 5.26 -15.38 32.88
CA GLU A 27 5.17 -14.25 31.97
C GLU A 27 5.04 -14.88 30.60
N ILE A 28 3.83 -14.71 30.03
CA ILE A 28 3.54 -15.19 28.69
C ILE A 28 4.64 -14.62 27.82
N SER A 29 5.49 -15.48 27.26
CA SER A 29 6.61 -15.05 26.44
C SER A 29 6.10 -14.11 25.34
N ASP A 30 6.90 -13.13 24.94
CA ASP A 30 6.48 -12.19 23.91
C ASP A 30 6.05 -12.89 22.62
N LEU A 31 6.60 -14.07 22.35
CA LEU A 31 6.16 -14.95 21.27
C LEU A 31 4.74 -15.53 21.51
N GLN A 32 4.37 -15.82 22.75
CA GLN A 32 3.02 -16.27 23.09
C GLN A 32 2.03 -15.10 23.09
N LYS A 33 2.46 -13.89 23.49
CA LYS A 33 1.65 -12.67 23.33
C LYS A 33 1.38 -12.36 21.86
N VAL A 34 2.37 -12.54 20.98
CA VAL A 34 2.20 -12.37 19.52
C VAL A 34 1.30 -13.48 18.95
N ARG A 35 1.41 -14.69 19.43
CA ARG A 35 0.60 -15.84 18.97
C ARG A 35 -0.85 -15.78 19.47
N ASN A 36 -1.06 -15.28 20.70
CA ASN A 36 -2.38 -15.11 21.32
C ASN A 36 -2.92 -13.70 21.08
N ASN A 37 -2.15 -12.84 20.43
CA ASN A 37 -2.68 -11.62 19.86
C ASN A 37 -3.53 -12.04 18.66
N ASN A 38 -4.69 -12.62 18.98
CA ASN A 38 -5.79 -12.69 18.06
C ASN A 38 -6.06 -11.24 17.66
N ASN A 39 -5.51 -10.84 16.55
CA ASN A 39 -5.88 -9.66 15.82
C ASN A 39 -7.29 -9.86 15.20
N GLU A 40 -8.13 -10.59 15.92
CA GLU A 40 -9.58 -10.68 15.80
C GLU A 40 -10.30 -9.44 16.31
N LYS A 41 -9.60 -8.39 16.71
CA LYS A 41 -10.15 -7.09 16.44
C LYS A 41 -10.22 -6.98 14.93
N SER A 42 -11.17 -7.77 14.44
CA SER A 42 -11.76 -7.70 13.16
C SER A 42 -11.52 -6.28 12.63
N TYR A 43 -10.54 -6.12 11.77
CA TYR A 43 -10.81 -5.21 10.70
C TYR A 43 -12.19 -5.64 10.22
N PRO A 44 -13.23 -4.80 10.32
CA PRO A 44 -14.48 -5.15 9.69
C PRO A 44 -14.06 -5.56 8.30
N VAL A 45 -14.24 -6.82 7.95
CA VAL A 45 -14.13 -7.30 6.58
C VAL A 45 -15.38 -6.73 5.94
N THR A 46 -15.40 -5.43 5.82
CA THR A 46 -16.26 -4.73 4.88
C THR A 46 -15.78 -5.34 3.58
N LYS A 47 -16.57 -6.27 3.05
CA LYS A 47 -16.29 -6.85 1.74
C LYS A 47 -16.15 -5.68 0.80
N MET A 48 -14.89 -5.28 0.57
CA MET A 48 -14.58 -4.21 -0.35
C MET A 48 -15.18 -4.64 -1.68
N ASP A 49 -16.05 -3.87 -2.25
CA ASP A 49 -16.58 -4.20 -3.57
C ASP A 49 -15.45 -4.12 -4.60
N SER A 50 -15.66 -4.73 -5.77
CA SER A 50 -14.62 -4.80 -6.79
C SER A 50 -14.19 -3.41 -7.27
N ALA A 51 -15.08 -2.42 -7.29
CA ALA A 51 -14.75 -1.06 -7.72
C ALA A 51 -13.87 -0.35 -6.69
N GLN A 52 -14.19 -0.51 -5.39
CA GLN A 52 -13.37 0.00 -4.30
C GLN A 52 -11.98 -0.65 -4.28
N ALA A 53 -11.92 -1.98 -4.50
CA ALA A 53 -10.66 -2.71 -4.57
C ALA A 53 -9.78 -2.22 -5.72
N ILE A 54 -10.35 -2.02 -6.92
CA ILE A 54 -9.63 -1.48 -8.08
C ILE A 54 -9.13 -0.07 -7.77
N SER A 55 -9.96 0.80 -7.21
CA SER A 55 -9.59 2.16 -6.84
C SER A 55 -8.44 2.18 -5.84
N PHE A 56 -8.50 1.32 -4.81
CA PHE A 56 -7.45 1.21 -3.80
C PHE A 56 -6.12 0.73 -4.40
N ILE A 57 -6.15 -0.36 -5.20
CA ILE A 57 -4.95 -0.90 -5.86
C ILE A 57 -4.35 0.13 -6.81
N THR A 58 -5.20 0.83 -7.59
CA THR A 58 -4.76 1.86 -8.53
C THR A 58 -4.06 3.00 -7.79
N LYS A 59 -4.66 3.50 -6.68
CA LYS A 59 -4.04 4.52 -5.84
C LYS A 59 -2.69 4.08 -5.29
N GLN A 60 -2.62 2.86 -4.77
CA GLN A 60 -1.39 2.29 -4.25
C GLN A 60 -0.30 2.22 -5.34
N LYS A 61 -0.64 1.74 -6.55
CA LYS A 61 0.32 1.64 -7.66
C LYS A 61 0.81 2.99 -8.16
N ILE A 62 -0.06 3.99 -8.19
CA ILE A 62 0.33 5.37 -8.50
C ILE A 62 1.28 5.91 -7.42
N GLN A 63 0.97 5.72 -6.14
CA GLN A 63 1.83 6.16 -5.04
C GLN A 63 3.21 5.49 -5.11
N GLU A 64 3.26 4.16 -5.28
CA GLU A 64 4.51 3.41 -5.44
C GLU A 64 5.37 3.95 -6.60
N LEU A 65 4.75 4.27 -7.74
CA LEU A 65 5.47 4.83 -8.88
C LEU A 65 6.04 6.23 -8.57
N PHE A 66 5.27 7.10 -7.88
CA PHE A 66 5.77 8.42 -7.48
C PHE A 66 6.87 8.32 -6.41
N ASP A 67 6.76 7.39 -5.47
CA ASP A 67 7.79 7.17 -4.45
C ASP A 67 9.12 6.74 -5.09
N LEU A 68 9.08 5.79 -6.02
CA LEU A 68 10.26 5.39 -6.79
C LEU A 68 10.80 6.52 -7.65
N SER A 69 9.90 7.31 -8.28
CA SER A 69 10.30 8.43 -9.14
C SER A 69 10.98 9.54 -8.34
N THR A 70 10.47 9.89 -7.16
CA THR A 70 11.09 10.88 -6.28
C THR A 70 12.42 10.38 -5.69
N LEU A 71 12.51 9.08 -5.37
CA LEU A 71 13.75 8.47 -4.94
C LEU A 71 14.82 8.54 -6.05
N TYR A 72 14.46 8.18 -7.28
CA TYR A 72 15.35 8.25 -8.44
C TYR A 72 15.80 9.68 -8.77
N THR A 73 14.88 10.66 -8.75
CA THR A 73 15.20 12.05 -9.03
C THR A 73 16.02 12.73 -7.94
N SER A 74 15.98 12.18 -6.72
CA SER A 74 16.78 12.66 -5.59
C SER A 74 18.19 12.07 -5.54
N GLY A 75 18.46 11.02 -6.31
CA GLY A 75 19.75 10.33 -6.41
C GLY A 75 20.68 10.91 -7.47
N ASN A 76 21.86 10.33 -7.60
CA ASN A 76 22.88 10.72 -8.59
C ASN A 76 22.56 10.13 -9.99
N ARG A 77 21.68 9.15 -10.08
CA ARG A 77 21.20 8.46 -11.30
C ARG A 77 22.25 7.62 -12.05
N ASP A 78 23.42 7.45 -11.48
CA ASP A 78 24.56 6.73 -12.06
C ASP A 78 25.02 5.52 -11.23
N THR A 79 24.29 5.20 -10.17
CA THR A 79 24.58 4.05 -9.32
C THR A 79 23.82 2.79 -9.76
N GLU A 80 24.30 1.62 -9.32
CA GLU A 80 23.59 0.35 -9.55
C GLU A 80 22.17 0.39 -8.94
N ILE A 81 22.02 1.02 -7.78
CA ILE A 81 20.71 1.17 -7.10
C ILE A 81 19.76 1.98 -7.98
N ASP A 82 20.22 3.09 -8.56
CA ASP A 82 19.41 3.92 -9.45
C ASP A 82 18.96 3.13 -10.69
N SER A 83 19.84 2.29 -11.23
CA SER A 83 19.50 1.40 -12.35
C SER A 83 18.40 0.40 -11.98
N VAL A 84 18.44 -0.17 -10.77
CA VAL A 84 17.41 -1.09 -10.27
C VAL A 84 16.09 -0.35 -10.05
N ILE A 85 16.10 0.85 -9.45
CA ILE A 85 14.92 1.69 -9.25
C ILE A 85 14.29 2.02 -10.61
N TYR A 86 15.10 2.43 -11.58
CA TYR A 86 14.61 2.75 -12.92
C TYR A 86 13.99 1.54 -13.63
N ALA A 87 14.62 0.36 -13.53
CA ALA A 87 14.08 -0.88 -14.05
C ALA A 87 12.75 -1.25 -13.36
N GLN A 88 12.65 -1.04 -12.04
CA GLN A 88 11.42 -1.27 -11.30
C GLN A 88 10.31 -0.32 -11.76
N MET A 89 10.57 0.97 -11.91
CA MET A 89 9.59 1.93 -12.45
C MET A 89 9.09 1.50 -13.82
N LYS A 90 9.98 1.05 -14.71
CA LYS A 90 9.60 0.53 -16.04
C LYS A 90 8.69 -0.68 -15.96
N SER A 91 8.85 -1.53 -14.96
CA SER A 91 8.02 -2.74 -14.80
C SER A 91 6.55 -2.45 -14.46
N TYR A 92 6.23 -1.23 -14.03
CA TYR A 92 4.84 -0.80 -13.80
C TYR A 92 4.09 -0.52 -15.11
N PHE A 93 4.79 -0.41 -16.24
CA PHE A 93 4.17 -0.11 -17.53
C PHE A 93 3.94 -1.39 -18.36
N ALA A 94 2.87 -1.39 -19.13
CA ALA A 94 2.54 -2.51 -20.03
C ALA A 94 3.58 -2.69 -21.13
N GLU A 95 4.18 -1.60 -21.55
CA GLU A 95 5.30 -1.53 -22.49
C GLU A 95 6.50 -0.94 -21.75
N THR A 96 7.65 -1.60 -21.88
CA THR A 96 8.90 -1.18 -21.23
C THR A 96 9.56 0.02 -21.92
N ASP A 97 8.76 0.89 -22.54
CA ASP A 97 9.28 2.10 -23.17
C ASP A 97 9.62 3.17 -22.11
N SER A 98 10.90 3.58 -22.14
CA SER A 98 11.41 4.63 -21.24
C SER A 98 10.83 6.02 -21.53
N SER A 99 10.21 6.23 -22.69
CA SER A 99 9.56 7.50 -23.03
C SER A 99 8.40 7.83 -22.10
N LYS A 100 7.71 6.81 -21.56
CA LYS A 100 6.56 6.94 -20.66
C LYS A 100 6.91 7.52 -19.29
N LEU A 101 8.14 7.30 -18.80
CA LEU A 101 8.62 7.84 -17.53
C LEU A 101 9.13 9.27 -17.63
N LYS A 102 9.65 9.67 -18.80
CA LYS A 102 10.28 10.97 -18.98
C LYS A 102 9.41 12.17 -18.55
N PRO A 103 8.11 12.25 -18.88
CA PRO A 103 7.27 13.38 -18.46
C PRO A 103 7.17 13.48 -16.94
N ILE A 104 7.02 12.36 -16.25
CA ILE A 104 6.93 12.31 -14.78
C ILE A 104 8.25 12.77 -14.17
N LEU A 105 9.37 12.18 -14.59
CA LEU A 105 10.69 12.52 -14.05
C LEU A 105 11.07 13.99 -14.31
N ASN A 106 10.83 14.49 -15.52
CA ASN A 106 11.10 15.88 -15.87
C ASN A 106 10.28 16.86 -15.01
N GLN A 107 9.03 16.52 -14.71
CA GLN A 107 8.19 17.34 -13.85
C GLN A 107 8.71 17.37 -12.41
N LEU A 108 9.05 16.21 -11.85
CA LEU A 108 9.61 16.10 -10.50
C LEU A 108 10.93 16.88 -10.37
N ASP A 109 11.79 16.81 -11.39
CA ASP A 109 13.03 17.57 -11.45
C ASP A 109 12.80 19.07 -11.53
N SER A 110 11.90 19.50 -12.41
CA SER A 110 11.61 20.93 -12.62
C SER A 110 11.11 21.60 -11.36
N PHE A 111 10.30 20.90 -10.57
CA PHE A 111 9.78 21.39 -9.30
C PHE A 111 10.66 21.04 -8.10
N LYS A 112 11.77 20.30 -8.31
CA LYS A 112 12.66 19.81 -7.24
C LYS A 112 11.87 19.05 -6.14
N VAL A 113 10.97 18.19 -6.56
CA VAL A 113 10.08 17.44 -5.68
C VAL A 113 10.88 16.44 -4.87
N LYS A 114 10.71 16.46 -3.55
CA LYS A 114 11.31 15.48 -2.64
C LYS A 114 10.34 14.35 -2.27
N THR A 115 9.08 14.67 -2.13
CA THR A 115 8.02 13.71 -1.78
C THR A 115 6.76 14.05 -2.56
N ALA A 116 6.04 13.03 -3.00
CA ALA A 116 4.75 13.17 -3.66
C ALA A 116 3.69 12.35 -2.89
N LYS A 117 2.50 12.93 -2.68
CA LYS A 117 1.38 12.25 -2.02
C LYS A 117 0.18 12.21 -2.93
N VAL A 118 -0.30 11.01 -3.22
CA VAL A 118 -1.52 10.80 -4.02
C VAL A 118 -2.75 10.98 -3.11
N GLY A 119 -3.55 11.98 -3.45
CA GLY A 119 -4.77 12.32 -2.72
C GLY A 119 -5.98 11.50 -3.17
N ASN A 120 -7.03 12.20 -3.57
CA ASN A 120 -8.26 11.61 -4.05
C ASN A 120 -8.04 10.96 -5.42
N ILE A 121 -8.70 9.84 -5.65
CA ILE A 121 -8.68 9.12 -6.93
C ILE A 121 -10.09 8.77 -7.35
N SER A 122 -10.36 8.89 -8.65
CA SER A 122 -11.58 8.45 -9.31
C SER A 122 -11.20 7.54 -10.48
N VAL A 123 -11.70 6.33 -10.47
CA VAL A 123 -11.53 5.36 -11.56
C VAL A 123 -12.74 5.45 -12.48
N ILE A 124 -12.47 5.65 -13.75
CA ILE A 124 -13.51 5.80 -14.78
C ILE A 124 -13.21 4.86 -15.96
N LYS A 125 -14.26 4.47 -16.67
CA LYS A 125 -14.16 3.73 -17.93
C LYS A 125 -14.56 4.66 -19.05
N GLU A 126 -13.70 4.76 -20.05
CA GLU A 126 -13.98 5.51 -21.27
C GLU A 126 -14.16 4.54 -22.43
N ILE A 127 -15.22 4.72 -23.20
CA ILE A 127 -15.47 3.91 -24.39
C ILE A 127 -14.88 4.67 -25.58
N LYS A 128 -13.91 4.06 -26.25
CA LYS A 128 -13.29 4.61 -27.45
C LYS A 128 -13.48 3.66 -28.63
N GLY A 129 -14.46 3.96 -29.45
CA GLY A 129 -14.89 3.05 -30.52
C GLY A 129 -15.48 1.77 -29.96
N GLN A 130 -14.83 0.63 -30.20
CA GLN A 130 -15.25 -0.67 -29.66
C GLN A 130 -14.49 -1.07 -28.38
N ASP A 131 -13.47 -0.29 -27.99
CA ASP A 131 -12.63 -0.60 -26.84
C ASP A 131 -13.10 0.16 -25.59
N THR A 132 -13.02 -0.51 -24.44
CA THR A 132 -13.21 0.09 -23.13
C THR A 132 -11.86 0.30 -22.50
N LEU A 133 -11.54 1.55 -22.19
CA LEU A 133 -10.27 1.95 -21.58
C LEU A 133 -10.51 2.33 -20.12
N ASP A 134 -9.62 1.85 -19.25
CA ASP A 134 -9.67 2.18 -17.83
C ASP A 134 -8.74 3.38 -17.55
N PHE A 135 -9.29 4.42 -16.93
CA PHE A 135 -8.57 5.62 -16.52
C PHE A 135 -8.71 5.87 -15.03
N ALA A 136 -7.63 6.40 -14.45
CA ALA A 136 -7.63 6.95 -13.12
C ALA A 136 -7.41 8.46 -13.20
N LYS A 137 -8.32 9.26 -12.66
CA LYS A 137 -8.12 10.69 -12.40
C LYS A 137 -7.78 10.85 -10.94
N PHE A 138 -6.69 11.57 -10.64
CA PHE A 138 -6.21 11.70 -9.27
C PHE A 138 -5.52 13.04 -9.04
N GLU A 139 -5.50 13.45 -7.78
CA GLU A 139 -4.73 14.59 -7.31
C GLU A 139 -3.40 14.10 -6.76
N VAL A 140 -2.31 14.79 -7.07
CA VAL A 140 -1.01 14.57 -6.45
C VAL A 140 -0.51 15.89 -5.85
N GLU A 141 -0.10 15.85 -4.59
CA GLU A 141 0.52 16.96 -3.89
C GLU A 141 2.03 16.74 -3.80
N TYR A 142 2.81 17.73 -4.24
CA TYR A 142 4.26 17.70 -4.23
C TYR A 142 4.82 18.50 -3.06
N PHE A 143 5.90 18.00 -2.49
CA PHE A 143 6.58 18.61 -1.35
C PHE A 143 8.07 18.79 -1.63
N ASP A 144 8.62 19.88 -1.11
CA ASP A 144 10.05 20.18 -1.18
C ASP A 144 10.85 19.45 -0.07
N ASN A 145 12.16 19.71 0.00
CA ASN A 145 13.05 19.13 0.99
C ASN A 145 12.80 19.62 2.44
N LYS A 146 11.94 20.62 2.63
CA LYS A 146 11.51 21.14 3.92
C LYS A 146 10.07 20.72 4.26
N GLU A 147 9.55 19.72 3.57
CA GLU A 147 8.17 19.23 3.69
C GLU A 147 7.08 20.30 3.45
N ARG A 148 7.42 21.37 2.71
CA ARG A 148 6.45 22.38 2.33
C ARG A 148 5.78 21.99 1.03
N SER A 149 4.46 22.18 0.96
CA SER A 149 3.70 21.92 -0.26
C SER A 149 4.14 22.88 -1.37
N ILE A 150 4.52 22.32 -2.50
CA ILE A 150 4.82 23.05 -3.74
C ILE A 150 3.52 23.35 -4.49
N GLY A 151 2.56 22.42 -4.40
CA GLY A 151 1.26 22.54 -5.05
C GLY A 151 0.58 21.20 -5.24
N LYS A 152 -0.71 21.29 -5.63
CA LYS A 152 -1.55 20.16 -5.98
C LYS A 152 -1.80 20.17 -7.48
N PHE A 153 -1.69 19.00 -8.08
CA PHE A 153 -1.79 18.82 -9.52
C PHE A 153 -2.79 17.72 -9.83
N GLU A 154 -3.76 18.04 -10.68
CA GLU A 154 -4.66 17.03 -11.23
C GLU A 154 -3.96 16.28 -12.36
N LYS A 155 -4.02 14.97 -12.32
CA LYS A 155 -3.39 14.05 -13.25
C LYS A 155 -4.34 12.94 -13.67
N ASN A 156 -4.02 12.33 -14.77
CA ASN A 156 -4.68 11.11 -15.18
C ASN A 156 -3.67 10.03 -15.59
N ALA A 157 -4.07 8.79 -15.44
CA ALA A 157 -3.31 7.64 -15.90
C ALA A 157 -4.25 6.64 -16.56
N GLN A 158 -3.89 6.18 -17.73
CA GLN A 158 -4.51 5.02 -18.35
C GLN A 158 -3.84 3.76 -17.83
N TYR A 159 -4.63 2.74 -17.49
CA TYR A 159 -4.10 1.46 -17.02
C TYR A 159 -4.87 0.28 -17.61
N ILE A 160 -4.29 -0.89 -17.48
CA ILE A 160 -4.89 -2.17 -17.88
C ILE A 160 -4.69 -3.21 -16.79
N LEU A 161 -5.66 -4.11 -16.68
CA LEU A 161 -5.60 -5.29 -15.83
C LEU A 161 -5.41 -6.52 -16.71
N LYS A 162 -4.19 -7.08 -16.72
CA LYS A 162 -3.91 -8.32 -17.46
C LYS A 162 -4.16 -9.52 -16.57
N LEU A 163 -4.94 -10.48 -17.05
CA LEU A 163 -5.15 -11.75 -16.37
C LEU A 163 -3.83 -12.52 -16.33
N SER A 164 -3.40 -12.89 -15.13
CA SER A 164 -2.24 -13.76 -14.91
C SER A 164 -2.75 -15.15 -14.56
N PRO A 165 -2.59 -16.15 -15.43
CA PRO A 165 -3.05 -17.51 -15.14
C PRO A 165 -2.14 -18.15 -14.10
N ILE A 166 -2.57 -18.13 -12.84
CA ILE A 166 -1.98 -18.95 -11.78
C ILE A 166 -2.91 -20.14 -11.54
N LYS A 167 -2.34 -21.34 -11.39
CA LYS A 167 -3.13 -22.54 -11.08
C LYS A 167 -4.08 -22.25 -9.92
N PHE A 168 -5.38 -22.40 -10.15
CA PHE A 168 -6.48 -22.28 -9.18
C PHE A 168 -6.88 -20.87 -8.71
N LYS A 169 -6.27 -19.78 -9.23
CA LYS A 169 -6.69 -18.40 -8.90
C LYS A 169 -6.71 -17.53 -10.15
N LYS A 170 -7.72 -16.66 -10.23
CA LYS A 170 -7.71 -15.55 -11.20
C LYS A 170 -6.98 -14.39 -10.54
N GLU A 171 -5.74 -14.17 -10.91
CA GLU A 171 -4.99 -12.98 -10.50
C GLU A 171 -4.91 -11.99 -11.65
N PHE A 172 -5.03 -10.72 -11.33
CA PHE A 172 -4.85 -9.65 -12.29
C PHE A 172 -3.55 -8.92 -11.96
N LYS A 173 -2.73 -8.69 -12.97
CA LYS A 173 -1.57 -7.81 -12.89
C LYS A 173 -1.95 -6.44 -13.41
N PHE A 174 -1.66 -5.42 -12.62
CA PHE A 174 -1.90 -4.03 -12.96
C PHE A 174 -0.71 -3.45 -13.73
N TYR A 175 -0.99 -2.74 -14.84
CA TYR A 175 0.03 -2.02 -15.60
C TYR A 175 -0.51 -0.67 -16.04
N PHE A 176 0.33 0.35 -15.96
CA PHE A 176 0.06 1.62 -16.61
C PHE A 176 0.29 1.51 -18.12
N VAL A 177 -0.49 2.25 -18.87
CA VAL A 177 -0.33 2.41 -20.33
C VAL A 177 0.31 3.76 -20.61
N ASP A 178 -0.26 4.81 -20.02
CA ASP A 178 0.22 6.19 -20.20
C ASP A 178 -0.20 7.10 -19.04
N PHE A 179 0.47 8.23 -18.92
CA PHE A 179 0.19 9.28 -17.94
C PHE A 179 -0.08 10.62 -18.63
N ASP A 180 -0.93 11.45 -18.00
CA ASP A 180 -1.25 12.82 -18.42
C ASP A 180 -1.70 12.94 -19.89
N LEU A 181 -2.44 11.91 -20.35
CA LEU A 181 -3.10 11.96 -21.64
C LEU A 181 -4.04 13.16 -21.66
N LYS A 182 -3.86 14.05 -22.65
CA LYS A 182 -4.81 15.14 -22.86
C LYS A 182 -6.17 14.51 -23.17
N PRO A 183 -7.24 14.90 -22.45
CA PRO A 183 -8.57 14.44 -22.79
C PRO A 183 -8.85 14.85 -24.25
N GLN A 184 -9.09 13.88 -25.12
CA GLN A 184 -9.61 14.19 -26.43
C GLN A 184 -10.97 14.83 -26.20
N LYS A 185 -11.15 16.05 -26.68
CA LYS A 185 -12.47 16.70 -26.77
C LYS A 185 -13.28 15.91 -27.79
N ASP A 186 -13.91 14.84 -27.35
CA ASP A 186 -14.98 14.24 -28.12
C ASP A 186 -16.14 15.23 -28.08
N SER A 187 -16.35 15.89 -29.20
CA SER A 187 -17.54 16.66 -29.46
C SER A 187 -18.75 15.73 -29.59
N VAL A 188 -19.21 15.20 -28.45
CA VAL A 188 -20.55 14.61 -28.38
C VAL A 188 -21.51 15.79 -28.21
N SER A 189 -22.00 16.31 -29.32
CA SER A 189 -23.18 17.14 -29.34
C SER A 189 -24.34 16.28 -28.89
N ILE A 190 -24.76 16.41 -27.64
CA ILE A 190 -26.04 15.92 -27.19
C ILE A 190 -27.09 16.74 -27.94
N GLY A 191 -27.62 16.18 -29.02
CA GLY A 191 -28.78 16.71 -29.71
C GLY A 191 -29.96 16.71 -28.76
N VAL A 192 -30.30 17.86 -28.23
CA VAL A 192 -31.59 18.08 -27.55
C VAL A 192 -32.61 18.12 -28.64
N THR A 193 -33.33 17.01 -28.87
CA THR A 193 -34.59 17.01 -29.61
C THR A 193 -35.63 17.65 -28.72
N LYS A 194 -36.22 18.75 -29.22
CA LYS A 194 -37.43 19.36 -28.68
C LYS A 194 -38.62 18.43 -28.89
#